data_9b51f939d6f7f992893f6cd9b58c74fa
#
_entry.id   9b51f939d6f7f992893f6cd9b58c74fa
#
_cell.length_a   1.000
_cell.length_b   1.000
_cell.length_c   1.000
_cell.angle_alpha   90.00
_cell.angle_beta   90.00
_cell.angle_gamma   90.00
#
_symmetry.space_group_name_H-M   'P 1'
#
loop_
_entity.id
_entity.type
_entity.pdbx_description
1 polymer ?
#
loop_
_entity_poly.entity_id
_entity_poly.type
_entity_poly.pdbx_seq_one_letter_code
_entity_poly.pdbx_strand_id
1 'polypeptide(L)'
;MSRRRDEPVRLTRIYTGGGDRGETSLGDGTRVPKTDPRVEAVGEVDELNSVIGWAAALEEAPEVLFRIQNELFDLGADLATPETPGRERLRLTQEQIETLERHCDTANADLEPLKSFVLPGGTELSARLYLARAICRRAERSVLRVEGVSPLVAVYLNRLSDLLFILARAANVGGGETLWTPGASGS
;
A
#
# COMPACT_ATOMS: atom_id res chain seq x y z
N MET A 1 -20.38 8.25 -22.44
CA MET A 1 -21.32 7.38 -21.69
C MET A 1 -20.70 7.07 -20.34
N SER A 2 -21.29 7.55 -19.25
CA SER A 2 -20.82 7.25 -17.89
C SER A 2 -21.13 5.79 -17.55
N ARG A 3 -20.13 5.01 -17.19
CA ARG A 3 -20.25 3.61 -16.76
C ARG A 3 -21.05 3.58 -15.44
N ARG A 4 -22.07 2.72 -15.33
CA ARG A 4 -22.77 2.50 -14.03
C ARG A 4 -21.80 1.77 -13.08
N ARG A 5 -21.85 2.12 -11.77
CA ARG A 5 -20.99 1.53 -10.71
C ARG A 5 -21.06 0.01 -10.63
N ASP A 6 -22.13 -0.60 -11.13
CA ASP A 6 -22.44 -2.02 -11.03
C ASP A 6 -22.09 -2.81 -12.30
N GLU A 7 -21.52 -2.18 -13.33
CA GLU A 7 -21.09 -2.91 -14.52
C GLU A 7 -19.72 -3.54 -14.30
N PRO A 8 -19.59 -4.87 -14.51
CA PRO A 8 -18.31 -5.55 -14.36
C PRO A 8 -17.28 -4.98 -15.33
N VAL A 9 -16.06 -4.80 -14.87
CA VAL A 9 -14.93 -4.39 -15.72
C VAL A 9 -14.70 -5.46 -16.75
N ARG A 10 -14.97 -5.17 -18.03
CA ARG A 10 -14.66 -6.07 -19.15
C ARG A 10 -13.34 -5.67 -19.79
N LEU A 11 -12.28 -6.37 -19.45
CA LEU A 11 -10.96 -6.26 -20.06
C LEU A 11 -10.83 -7.32 -21.16
N THR A 12 -11.44 -7.07 -22.32
CA THR A 12 -11.40 -8.01 -23.45
C THR A 12 -10.07 -7.97 -24.20
N ARG A 13 -9.30 -6.90 -24.03
CA ARG A 13 -7.97 -6.74 -24.65
C ARG A 13 -7.07 -5.95 -23.68
N ILE A 14 -5.95 -6.55 -23.29
CA ILE A 14 -5.04 -5.98 -22.28
C ILE A 14 -4.15 -4.90 -22.89
N TYR A 15 -3.57 -5.12 -24.07
CA TYR A 15 -2.74 -4.13 -24.75
C TYR A 15 -3.56 -3.31 -25.74
N THR A 16 -3.41 -1.98 -25.70
CA THR A 16 -4.11 -1.05 -26.58
C THR A 16 -3.17 -0.21 -27.44
N GLY A 17 -1.87 -0.21 -27.15
CA GLY A 17 -0.85 0.62 -27.80
C GLY A 17 -0.93 2.11 -27.44
N GLY A 18 -1.93 2.53 -26.66
CA GLY A 18 -2.15 3.93 -26.32
C GLY A 18 -1.04 4.57 -25.48
N GLY A 19 -0.20 3.75 -24.84
CA GLY A 19 0.92 4.17 -23.99
C GLY A 19 2.31 4.12 -24.64
N ASP A 20 2.42 3.72 -25.88
CA ASP A 20 3.71 3.41 -26.54
C ASP A 20 4.59 4.65 -26.76
N ARG A 21 3.98 5.84 -26.74
CA ARG A 21 4.69 7.13 -26.92
C ARG A 21 5.10 7.78 -25.59
N GLY A 22 5.09 7.04 -24.48
CA GLY A 22 5.49 7.56 -23.18
C GLY A 22 4.42 8.39 -22.44
N GLU A 23 3.17 8.34 -22.91
CA GLU A 23 2.03 8.99 -22.26
C GLU A 23 1.01 7.96 -21.77
N THR A 24 0.20 8.37 -20.79
CA THR A 24 -0.94 7.59 -20.29
C THR A 24 -2.15 8.49 -20.04
N SER A 25 -3.31 7.91 -19.77
CA SER A 25 -4.51 8.65 -19.39
C SER A 25 -4.79 8.51 -17.91
N LEU A 26 -5.11 9.63 -17.27
CA LEU A 26 -5.67 9.66 -15.92
C LEU A 26 -7.14 9.22 -15.91
N GLY A 27 -7.73 9.04 -14.73
CA GLY A 27 -9.11 8.58 -14.56
C GLY A 27 -10.19 9.54 -15.09
N ASP A 28 -9.85 10.81 -15.31
CA ASP A 28 -10.71 11.82 -15.95
C ASP A 28 -10.55 11.87 -17.49
N GLY A 29 -9.61 11.09 -18.04
CA GLY A 29 -9.27 11.05 -19.46
C GLY A 29 -8.14 12.00 -19.89
N THR A 30 -7.62 12.83 -18.96
CA THR A 30 -6.48 13.71 -19.24
C THR A 30 -5.25 12.89 -19.61
N ARG A 31 -4.52 13.30 -20.67
CA ARG A 31 -3.28 12.69 -21.10
C ARG A 31 -2.09 13.34 -20.39
N VAL A 32 -1.24 12.52 -19.79
CA VAL A 32 -0.03 12.98 -19.08
C VAL A 32 1.17 12.10 -19.47
N PRO A 33 2.41 12.60 -19.34
CA PRO A 33 3.60 11.77 -19.46
C PRO A 33 3.60 10.64 -18.40
N LYS A 34 4.14 9.47 -18.74
CA LYS A 34 4.30 8.37 -17.76
C LYS A 34 5.25 8.72 -16.60
N THR A 35 6.03 9.80 -16.74
CA THR A 35 6.91 10.37 -15.72
C THR A 35 6.20 11.41 -14.83
N ASP A 36 4.90 11.62 -15.01
CA ASP A 36 4.11 12.49 -14.13
C ASP A 36 4.12 11.95 -12.69
N PRO A 37 4.34 12.79 -11.65
CA PRO A 37 4.37 12.36 -10.25
C PRO A 37 3.13 11.56 -9.82
N ARG A 38 1.97 11.84 -10.38
CA ARG A 38 0.72 11.11 -10.11
C ARG A 38 0.77 9.69 -10.65
N VAL A 39 1.32 9.51 -11.86
CA VAL A 39 1.49 8.19 -12.48
C VAL A 39 2.54 7.38 -11.71
N GLU A 40 3.63 8.02 -11.27
CA GLU A 40 4.64 7.41 -10.40
C GLU A 40 4.02 6.92 -9.09
N ALA A 41 3.26 7.78 -8.40
CA ALA A 41 2.61 7.43 -7.15
C ALA A 41 1.61 6.26 -7.29
N VAL A 42 0.83 6.23 -8.39
CA VAL A 42 -0.06 5.09 -8.70
C VAL A 42 0.75 3.81 -8.91
N GLY A 43 1.87 3.89 -9.63
CA GLY A 43 2.77 2.75 -9.85
C GLY A 43 3.38 2.20 -8.56
N GLU A 44 3.80 3.08 -7.64
CA GLU A 44 4.33 2.70 -6.32
C GLU A 44 3.26 2.00 -5.44
N VAL A 45 2.00 2.44 -5.52
CA VAL A 45 0.88 1.80 -4.82
C VAL A 45 0.57 0.43 -5.43
N ASP A 46 0.64 0.28 -6.75
CA ASP A 46 0.45 -1.00 -7.43
C ASP A 46 1.57 -1.99 -7.09
N GLU A 47 2.83 -1.54 -7.01
CA GLU A 47 3.96 -2.35 -6.54
C GLU A 47 3.73 -2.80 -5.09
N LEU A 48 3.32 -1.88 -4.19
CA LEU A 48 2.98 -2.22 -2.81
C LEU A 48 1.90 -3.30 -2.75
N ASN A 49 0.83 -3.14 -3.52
CA ASN A 49 -0.27 -4.11 -3.58
C ASN A 49 0.21 -5.49 -4.05
N SER A 50 1.09 -5.52 -5.05
CA SER A 50 1.68 -6.77 -5.56
C SER A 50 2.53 -7.48 -4.51
N VAL A 51 3.33 -6.75 -3.72
CA VAL A 51 4.16 -7.32 -2.65
C VAL A 51 3.30 -7.79 -1.47
N ILE A 52 2.21 -7.08 -1.14
CA ILE A 52 1.23 -7.55 -0.15
C ILE A 52 0.57 -8.85 -0.64
N GLY A 53 0.21 -8.94 -1.91
CA GLY A 53 -0.30 -10.17 -2.52
C GLY A 53 0.68 -11.33 -2.44
N TRP A 54 1.99 -11.04 -2.60
CA TRP A 54 3.04 -12.05 -2.41
C TRP A 54 3.15 -12.51 -0.95
N ALA A 55 2.95 -11.64 0.04
CA ALA A 55 2.87 -12.04 1.44
C ALA A 55 1.58 -12.83 1.71
N ALA A 56 0.45 -12.40 1.17
CA ALA A 56 -0.85 -13.04 1.33
C ALA A 56 -0.96 -14.44 0.68
N ALA A 57 -0.02 -14.82 -0.18
CA ALA A 57 0.04 -16.14 -0.80
C ALA A 57 0.53 -17.25 0.15
N LEU A 58 1.01 -16.92 1.34
CA LEU A 58 1.39 -17.89 2.36
C LEU A 58 0.16 -18.35 3.15
N GLU A 59 0.15 -19.62 3.55
CA GLU A 59 -0.99 -20.21 4.28
C GLU A 59 -1.22 -19.54 5.65
N GLU A 60 -0.14 -19.14 6.32
CA GLU A 60 -0.18 -18.44 7.60
C GLU A 60 -0.46 -16.93 7.50
N ALA A 61 -0.69 -16.41 6.31
CA ALA A 61 -0.91 -14.98 6.11
C ALA A 61 -2.23 -14.50 6.73
N PRO A 62 -2.24 -13.37 7.46
CA PRO A 62 -3.46 -12.86 8.06
C PRO A 62 -4.46 -12.37 6.99
N GLU A 63 -5.74 -12.70 7.17
CA GLU A 63 -6.84 -12.35 6.24
C GLU A 63 -6.94 -10.85 5.94
N VAL A 64 -6.52 -10.00 6.87
CA VAL A 64 -6.53 -8.54 6.68
C VAL A 64 -5.76 -8.10 5.43
N LEU A 65 -4.78 -8.87 4.95
CA LEU A 65 -4.01 -8.51 3.76
C LEU A 65 -4.88 -8.46 2.50
N PHE A 66 -5.89 -9.32 2.35
CA PHE A 66 -6.85 -9.25 1.23
C PHE A 66 -7.70 -7.98 1.27
N ARG A 67 -8.11 -7.56 2.46
CA ARG A 67 -8.81 -6.30 2.64
C ARG A 67 -7.92 -5.12 2.22
N ILE A 68 -6.69 -5.09 2.70
CA ILE A 68 -5.71 -4.05 2.36
C ILE A 68 -5.49 -3.98 0.85
N GLN A 69 -5.39 -5.11 0.14
CA GLN A 69 -5.25 -5.13 -1.31
C GLN A 69 -6.42 -4.44 -2.03
N ASN A 70 -7.67 -4.67 -1.58
CA ASN A 70 -8.83 -3.99 -2.13
C ASN A 70 -8.79 -2.49 -1.83
N GLU A 71 -8.46 -2.10 -0.61
CA GLU A 71 -8.34 -0.69 -0.22
C GLU A 71 -7.21 0.03 -0.97
N LEU A 72 -6.13 -0.66 -1.33
CA LEU A 72 -5.06 -0.10 -2.18
C LEU A 72 -5.51 0.09 -3.64
N PHE A 73 -6.41 -0.72 -4.17
CA PHE A 73 -7.05 -0.45 -5.46
C PHE A 73 -7.94 0.79 -5.40
N ASP A 74 -8.71 0.96 -4.33
CA ASP A 74 -9.54 2.15 -4.11
C ASP A 74 -8.66 3.41 -4.00
N LEU A 75 -7.56 3.33 -3.25
CA LEU A 75 -6.56 4.37 -3.12
C LEU A 75 -5.90 4.71 -4.47
N GLY A 76 -5.53 3.71 -5.25
CA GLY A 76 -5.00 3.88 -6.59
C GLY A 76 -5.99 4.58 -7.53
N ALA A 77 -7.28 4.25 -7.45
CA ALA A 77 -8.34 4.92 -8.21
C ALA A 77 -8.53 6.38 -7.77
N ASP A 78 -8.43 6.66 -6.46
CA ASP A 78 -8.45 8.02 -5.91
C ASP A 78 -7.27 8.85 -6.45
N LEU A 79 -6.05 8.30 -6.40
CA LEU A 79 -4.84 8.93 -6.94
C LEU A 79 -4.93 9.19 -8.44
N ALA A 80 -5.41 8.20 -9.22
CA ALA A 80 -5.47 8.28 -10.67
C ALA A 80 -6.49 9.31 -11.18
N THR A 81 -7.37 9.82 -10.31
CA THR A 81 -8.47 10.72 -10.72
C THR A 81 -8.31 12.10 -10.09
N PRO A 82 -7.85 13.13 -10.84
CA PRO A 82 -7.77 14.51 -10.36
C PRO A 82 -9.11 15.07 -9.89
N GLU A 83 -9.10 16.08 -9.01
CA GLU A 83 -10.33 16.74 -8.55
C GLU A 83 -11.05 17.43 -9.68
N THR A 84 -12.30 17.04 -9.90
CA THR A 84 -13.19 17.66 -10.88
C THR A 84 -14.47 18.08 -10.17
N PRO A 85 -14.80 19.38 -10.13
CA PRO A 85 -16.03 19.86 -9.47
C PRO A 85 -17.27 19.16 -10.02
N GLY A 86 -18.19 18.73 -9.11
CA GLY A 86 -19.48 18.13 -9.49
C GLY A 86 -19.41 16.67 -9.95
N ARG A 87 -18.27 16.00 -9.89
CA ARG A 87 -18.14 14.58 -10.22
C ARG A 87 -17.90 13.75 -8.96
N GLU A 88 -18.87 12.93 -8.58
CA GLU A 88 -18.67 11.92 -7.54
C GLU A 88 -17.66 10.86 -8.00
N ARG A 89 -16.76 10.48 -7.11
CA ARG A 89 -15.73 9.47 -7.35
C ARG A 89 -15.41 8.72 -6.08
N LEU A 90 -14.79 7.55 -6.25
CA LEU A 90 -14.26 6.78 -5.13
C LEU A 90 -13.21 7.60 -4.40
N ARG A 91 -13.31 7.64 -3.08
CA ARG A 91 -12.39 8.34 -2.18
C ARG A 91 -12.07 7.46 -0.99
N LEU A 92 -10.85 7.58 -0.53
CA LEU A 92 -10.46 7.02 0.75
C LEU A 92 -11.20 7.75 1.88
N THR A 93 -11.64 7.00 2.88
CA THR A 93 -12.43 7.49 4.00
C THR A 93 -11.68 7.45 5.31
N GLN A 94 -12.09 8.27 6.27
CA GLN A 94 -11.55 8.25 7.63
C GLN A 94 -11.80 6.90 8.33
N GLU A 95 -12.93 6.24 8.06
CA GLU A 95 -13.26 4.93 8.61
C GLU A 95 -12.26 3.83 8.24
N GLN A 96 -11.71 3.88 7.01
CA GLN A 96 -10.66 2.94 6.59
C GLN A 96 -9.38 3.12 7.41
N ILE A 97 -9.00 4.38 7.72
CA ILE A 97 -7.84 4.67 8.59
C ILE A 97 -8.08 4.15 10.01
N GLU A 98 -9.23 4.46 10.61
CA GLU A 98 -9.62 3.98 11.94
C GLU A 98 -9.64 2.45 12.01
N THR A 99 -9.99 1.80 10.91
CA THR A 99 -9.95 0.34 10.83
C THR A 99 -8.52 -0.20 10.84
N LEU A 100 -7.58 0.44 10.12
CA LEU A 100 -6.15 0.09 10.21
C LEU A 100 -5.63 0.28 11.65
N GLU A 101 -6.02 1.35 12.33
CA GLU A 101 -5.63 1.61 13.71
C GLU A 101 -6.14 0.50 14.65
N ARG A 102 -7.39 0.07 14.50
CA ARG A 102 -7.92 -1.08 15.27
C ARG A 102 -7.16 -2.37 14.98
N HIS A 103 -6.75 -2.60 13.73
CA HIS A 103 -5.92 -3.78 13.39
C HIS A 103 -4.51 -3.67 14.02
N CYS A 104 -3.92 -2.47 14.06
CA CYS A 104 -2.65 -2.24 14.76
C CYS A 104 -2.78 -2.57 16.23
N ASP A 105 -3.80 -2.04 16.92
CA ASP A 105 -4.03 -2.27 18.34
C ASP A 105 -4.22 -3.75 18.64
N THR A 106 -5.04 -4.43 17.86
CA THR A 106 -5.31 -5.86 18.03
C THR A 106 -4.05 -6.70 17.82
N ALA A 107 -3.31 -6.47 16.75
CA ALA A 107 -2.11 -7.25 16.45
C ALA A 107 -0.93 -6.95 17.39
N ASN A 108 -0.92 -5.76 18.01
CA ASN A 108 0.14 -5.35 18.93
C ASN A 108 -0.14 -5.78 20.39
N ALA A 109 -1.36 -6.19 20.72
CA ALA A 109 -1.78 -6.45 22.10
C ALA A 109 -0.93 -7.51 22.82
N ASP A 110 -0.50 -8.53 22.07
CA ASP A 110 0.27 -9.67 22.59
C ASP A 110 1.79 -9.54 22.34
N LEU A 111 2.24 -8.42 21.79
CA LEU A 111 3.66 -8.21 21.50
C LEU A 111 4.38 -7.51 22.64
N GLU A 112 5.54 -8.07 23.02
CA GLU A 112 6.40 -7.43 24.01
C GLU A 112 6.93 -6.07 23.53
N PRO A 113 7.06 -5.07 24.43
CA PRO A 113 7.64 -3.78 24.10
C PRO A 113 9.07 -3.91 23.54
N LEU A 114 9.36 -3.18 22.45
CA LEU A 114 10.69 -3.18 21.85
C LEU A 114 11.70 -2.43 22.72
N LYS A 115 12.89 -3.01 22.87
CA LYS A 115 14.05 -2.41 23.57
C LYS A 115 15.14 -1.93 22.63
N SER A 116 15.02 -2.25 21.33
CA SER A 116 15.93 -1.85 20.26
C SER A 116 15.20 -1.90 18.90
N PHE A 117 15.86 -1.47 17.81
CA PHE A 117 15.35 -1.70 16.49
C PHE A 117 15.40 -3.20 16.14
N VAL A 118 14.45 -3.64 15.30
CA VAL A 118 14.38 -5.01 14.79
C VAL A 118 15.03 -5.06 13.42
N LEU A 119 15.90 -6.04 13.22
CA LEU A 119 16.44 -6.34 11.89
C LEU A 119 15.36 -7.02 11.04
N PRO A 120 15.07 -6.51 9.83
CA PRO A 120 14.11 -7.15 8.92
C PRO A 120 14.53 -8.59 8.59
N GLY A 121 13.60 -9.55 8.78
CA GLY A 121 13.89 -10.97 8.54
C GLY A 121 13.05 -11.87 9.45
N GLY A 122 13.55 -13.08 9.71
CA GLY A 122 12.86 -14.11 10.50
C GLY A 122 12.10 -15.10 9.63
N THR A 123 10.81 -15.31 9.89
CA THR A 123 9.97 -16.18 9.06
C THR A 123 9.80 -15.61 7.65
N GLU A 124 9.40 -16.43 6.69
CA GLU A 124 9.17 -15.98 5.31
C GLU A 124 8.06 -14.91 5.26
N LEU A 125 6.98 -15.10 6.00
CA LEU A 125 5.91 -14.10 6.12
C LEU A 125 6.43 -12.77 6.67
N SER A 126 7.20 -12.82 7.77
CA SER A 126 7.80 -11.62 8.36
C SER A 126 8.70 -10.87 7.38
N ALA A 127 9.58 -11.57 6.69
CA ALA A 127 10.49 -10.96 5.70
C ALA A 127 9.73 -10.27 4.57
N ARG A 128 8.66 -10.88 4.05
CA ARG A 128 7.79 -10.28 3.02
C ARG A 128 7.05 -9.05 3.54
N LEU A 129 6.56 -9.08 4.78
CA LEU A 129 5.88 -7.94 5.41
C LEU A 129 6.84 -6.77 5.68
N TYR A 130 8.08 -7.03 6.08
CA TYR A 130 9.11 -5.97 6.18
C TYR A 130 9.42 -5.33 4.83
N LEU A 131 9.49 -6.12 3.75
CA LEU A 131 9.66 -5.58 2.40
C LEU A 131 8.45 -4.73 2.01
N ALA A 132 7.22 -5.23 2.20
CA ALA A 132 5.99 -4.48 1.94
C ALA A 132 5.96 -3.15 2.72
N ARG A 133 6.37 -3.15 3.99
CA ARG A 133 6.51 -1.92 4.79
C ARG A 133 7.47 -0.91 4.16
N ALA A 134 8.64 -1.35 3.70
CA ALA A 134 9.63 -0.45 3.09
C ALA A 134 9.09 0.18 1.80
N ILE A 135 8.39 -0.62 0.97
CA ILE A 135 7.73 -0.16 -0.26
C ILE A 135 6.56 0.78 0.09
N CYS A 136 5.74 0.47 1.10
CA CYS A 136 4.66 1.33 1.58
C CYS A 136 5.17 2.74 1.94
N ARG A 137 6.29 2.84 2.65
CA ARG A 137 6.94 4.11 2.98
C ARG A 137 7.51 4.83 1.74
N ARG A 138 7.88 4.11 0.69
CA ARG A 138 8.27 4.71 -0.59
C ARG A 138 7.04 5.27 -1.31
N ALA A 139 5.95 4.51 -1.39
CA ALA A 139 4.68 4.96 -1.96
C ALA A 139 4.13 6.22 -1.23
N GLU A 140 4.18 6.25 0.09
CA GLU A 140 3.81 7.43 0.90
C GLU A 140 4.59 8.69 0.44
N ARG A 141 5.92 8.57 0.30
CA ARG A 141 6.76 9.70 -0.15
C ARG A 141 6.47 10.13 -1.59
N SER A 142 6.08 9.21 -2.46
CA SER A 142 5.67 9.54 -3.84
C SER A 142 4.32 10.26 -3.86
N VAL A 143 3.36 9.80 -3.06
CA VAL A 143 2.04 10.46 -2.90
C VAL A 143 2.18 11.91 -2.42
N LEU A 144 3.08 12.17 -1.48
CA LEU A 144 3.32 13.53 -0.95
C LEU A 144 3.86 14.54 -1.99
N ARG A 145 4.30 14.07 -3.16
CA ARG A 145 4.73 14.93 -4.28
C ARG A 145 3.59 15.28 -5.23
N VAL A 146 2.42 14.66 -5.05
CA VAL A 146 1.28 14.83 -5.96
C VAL A 146 0.36 15.94 -5.45
N GLU A 147 0.20 16.98 -6.24
CA GLU A 147 -0.72 18.08 -5.92
C GLU A 147 -2.20 17.67 -6.03
N GLY A 148 -3.04 18.23 -5.15
CA GLY A 148 -4.48 18.02 -5.17
C GLY A 148 -4.94 16.61 -4.79
N VAL A 149 -4.10 15.85 -4.03
CA VAL A 149 -4.47 14.56 -3.44
C VAL A 149 -5.04 14.78 -2.04
N SER A 150 -6.04 13.98 -1.67
CA SER A 150 -6.59 13.98 -0.31
C SER A 150 -5.50 13.67 0.72
N PRO A 151 -5.38 14.46 1.80
CA PRO A 151 -4.44 14.15 2.89
C PRO A 151 -4.63 12.74 3.50
N LEU A 152 -5.85 12.19 3.42
CA LEU A 152 -6.15 10.85 3.93
C LEU A 152 -5.34 9.75 3.25
N VAL A 153 -4.93 9.95 1.99
CA VAL A 153 -4.12 8.97 1.25
C VAL A 153 -2.75 8.79 1.89
N ALA A 154 -2.06 9.87 2.22
CA ALA A 154 -0.78 9.80 2.91
C ALA A 154 -0.92 9.26 4.34
N VAL A 155 -1.98 9.66 5.06
CA VAL A 155 -2.28 9.16 6.41
C VAL A 155 -2.54 7.65 6.38
N TYR A 156 -3.32 7.16 5.41
CA TYR A 156 -3.58 5.73 5.23
C TYR A 156 -2.27 4.94 5.03
N LEU A 157 -1.41 5.37 4.10
CA LEU A 157 -0.13 4.69 3.83
C LEU A 157 0.80 4.72 5.05
N ASN A 158 0.83 5.83 5.77
CA ASN A 158 1.59 5.92 7.02
C ASN A 158 1.10 4.88 8.03
N ARG A 159 -0.20 4.81 8.28
CA ARG A 159 -0.82 3.86 9.20
C ARG A 159 -0.67 2.41 8.73
N LEU A 160 -0.79 2.17 7.41
CA LEU A 160 -0.53 0.85 6.82
C LEU A 160 0.91 0.40 7.06
N SER A 161 1.89 1.32 6.98
CA SER A 161 3.29 0.98 7.26
C SER A 161 3.49 0.52 8.71
N ASP A 162 2.74 1.07 9.67
CA ASP A 162 2.77 0.67 11.08
C ASP A 162 2.15 -0.73 11.25
N LEU A 163 0.99 -0.98 10.62
CA LEU A 163 0.36 -2.29 10.65
C LEU A 163 1.27 -3.38 10.06
N LEU A 164 1.90 -3.13 8.91
CA LEU A 164 2.81 -4.08 8.28
C LEU A 164 4.02 -4.40 9.18
N PHE A 165 4.52 -3.42 9.93
CA PHE A 165 5.56 -3.64 10.93
C PHE A 165 5.10 -4.53 12.08
N ILE A 166 3.91 -4.26 12.63
CA ILE A 166 3.34 -5.03 13.73
C ILE A 166 3.06 -6.47 13.29
N LEU A 167 2.47 -6.66 12.11
CA LEU A 167 2.22 -8.00 11.54
C LEU A 167 3.52 -8.77 11.27
N ALA A 168 4.58 -8.09 10.82
CA ALA A 168 5.89 -8.72 10.64
C ALA A 168 6.47 -9.22 11.96
N ARG A 169 6.33 -8.45 13.03
CA ARG A 169 6.72 -8.87 14.38
C ARG A 169 5.88 -10.05 14.87
N ALA A 170 4.57 -9.97 14.72
CA ALA A 170 3.65 -11.05 15.11
C ALA A 170 3.97 -12.36 14.40
N ALA A 171 4.36 -12.31 13.13
CA ALA A 171 4.79 -13.48 12.36
C ALA A 171 6.11 -14.09 12.86
N ASN A 172 6.87 -13.40 13.70
CA ASN A 172 8.12 -13.87 14.32
C ASN A 172 7.94 -14.36 15.77
N VAL A 173 6.74 -14.31 16.33
CA VAL A 173 6.50 -14.81 17.70
C VAL A 173 6.85 -16.30 17.76
N GLY A 174 7.74 -16.64 18.69
CA GLY A 174 8.22 -18.02 18.90
C GLY A 174 9.62 -18.32 18.40
N GLY A 175 10.37 -17.35 17.86
CA GLY A 175 11.80 -17.62 17.65
C GLY A 175 12.52 -16.92 16.51
N GLY A 176 12.00 -15.82 15.98
CA GLY A 176 12.63 -15.22 14.80
C GLY A 176 13.03 -13.74 14.87
N GLU A 177 12.67 -13.00 15.94
CA GLU A 177 12.95 -11.57 16.01
C GLU A 177 14.41 -11.31 16.45
N THR A 178 15.21 -10.71 15.56
CA THR A 178 16.59 -10.31 15.85
C THR A 178 16.66 -8.81 16.08
N LEU A 179 17.15 -8.43 17.27
CA LEU A 179 17.34 -7.01 17.59
C LEU A 179 18.65 -6.48 17.04
N TRP A 180 18.65 -5.23 16.59
CA TRP A 180 19.84 -4.53 16.18
C TRP A 180 20.75 -4.26 17.38
N THR A 181 22.02 -4.59 17.21
CA THR A 181 23.10 -4.30 18.17
C THR A 181 24.05 -3.29 17.55
N PRO A 182 24.16 -2.05 18.09
CA PRO A 182 25.06 -1.05 17.57
C PRO A 182 26.51 -1.53 17.52
N GLY A 183 27.18 -1.39 16.36
CA GLY A 183 28.59 -1.73 16.21
C GLY A 183 28.94 -3.22 16.19
N ALA A 184 27.97 -4.13 16.16
CA ALA A 184 28.21 -5.59 16.17
C ALA A 184 28.95 -6.12 14.93
N SER A 185 29.10 -5.33 13.85
CA SER A 185 29.87 -5.71 12.65
C SER A 185 31.39 -5.58 12.80
N GLY A 186 31.89 -5.23 13.98
CA GLY A 186 33.31 -4.96 14.26
C GLY A 186 34.03 -6.00 15.14
N SER A 187 33.42 -7.17 15.39
CA SER A 187 34.06 -8.28 16.14
C SER A 187 34.31 -9.49 15.28
#